data_a7a9bd9234889b8a3daef5be8a881b98
#
_entry.id   a7a9bd9234889b8a3daef5be8a881b98
#
_cell.length_a   1.000
_cell.length_b   1.000
_cell.length_c   1.000
_cell.angle_alpha   90.00
_cell.angle_beta   90.00
_cell.angle_gamma   90.00
#
_symmetry.space_group_name_H-M   'P 1'
#
loop_
_entity.id
_entity.type
_entity.pdbx_description
1 polymer ?
#
loop_
_entity_poly.entity_id
_entity_poly.type
_entity_poly.pdbx_seq_one_letter_code
_entity_poly.pdbx_strand_id
1 'polypeptide(L)'
;MRRSYEIKKLARRRRRPAELLLVPMIDIFTVLVTFLLMTAVFSRTVVLQLNLPASETQFREPPPGLQLEVVVRKDLIQVADRNSGPLATMPNTAQGYDFDALTAYLKRVKAKFPDKTDATVLLEPNISYDTLVQVMDHVRVFEVPTGFGTSQAELFPDISIGDAPT
;
A
#
# COMPACT_ATOMS: atom_id res chain seq x y z
N MET A 1 -72.60 -10.67 -41.53
CA MET A 1 -71.54 -9.70 -41.84
C MET A 1 -71.01 -8.85 -40.66
N ARG A 2 -71.61 -8.80 -39.47
CA ARG A 2 -71.11 -8.01 -38.31
C ARG A 2 -69.92 -8.62 -37.57
N ARG A 3 -69.81 -9.94 -37.50
CA ARG A 3 -68.75 -10.66 -36.77
C ARG A 3 -67.33 -10.48 -37.29
N SER A 4 -67.19 -10.27 -38.60
CA SER A 4 -65.88 -10.10 -39.27
C SER A 4 -65.26 -8.71 -39.00
N TYR A 5 -66.07 -7.68 -38.72
CA TYR A 5 -65.63 -6.32 -38.45
C TYR A 5 -65.02 -6.17 -37.05
N GLU A 6 -65.58 -6.86 -36.07
CA GLU A 6 -65.08 -6.85 -34.68
C GLU A 6 -63.70 -7.49 -34.57
N ILE A 7 -63.50 -8.59 -35.26
CA ILE A 7 -62.18 -9.31 -35.23
C ILE A 7 -61.07 -8.45 -35.84
N LYS A 8 -61.37 -7.72 -36.90
CA LYS A 8 -60.37 -6.80 -37.51
C LYS A 8 -60.08 -5.59 -36.60
N LYS A 9 -61.01 -5.15 -35.82
CA LYS A 9 -60.84 -4.01 -34.85
C LYS A 9 -59.98 -4.43 -33.66
N LEU A 10 -60.15 -5.67 -33.18
CA LEU A 10 -59.33 -6.25 -32.12
C LEU A 10 -57.90 -6.54 -32.55
N ALA A 11 -57.69 -6.99 -33.80
CA ALA A 11 -56.37 -7.22 -34.37
C ALA A 11 -55.55 -5.93 -34.58
N ARG A 12 -56.24 -4.81 -34.88
CA ARG A 12 -55.60 -3.50 -35.03
C ARG A 12 -55.18 -2.86 -33.73
N ARG A 13 -55.79 -3.26 -32.57
CA ARG A 13 -55.44 -2.79 -31.27
C ARG A 13 -54.20 -3.42 -30.66
N ARG A 14 -53.75 -4.57 -31.20
CA ARG A 14 -52.58 -5.34 -30.72
C ARG A 14 -51.25 -4.92 -31.35
N ARG A 15 -51.25 -4.02 -32.33
CA ARG A 15 -50.01 -3.51 -32.94
C ARG A 15 -49.80 -2.04 -32.56
N ARG A 16 -49.73 -1.75 -31.26
CA ARG A 16 -48.95 -0.58 -30.84
C ARG A 16 -47.49 -1.04 -30.97
N PRO A 17 -46.68 -0.45 -31.84
CA PRO A 17 -45.25 -0.67 -31.79
C PRO A 17 -44.86 -0.34 -30.34
N ALA A 18 -44.13 -1.23 -29.70
CA ALA A 18 -43.52 -0.94 -28.44
C ALA A 18 -42.58 0.25 -28.75
N GLU A 19 -43.07 1.46 -28.47
CA GLU A 19 -42.21 2.62 -28.47
C GLU A 19 -41.15 2.33 -27.43
N LEU A 20 -39.96 1.93 -27.89
CA LEU A 20 -38.78 1.82 -27.08
C LEU A 20 -38.57 3.20 -26.50
N LEU A 21 -38.91 3.33 -25.24
CA LEU A 21 -38.65 4.56 -24.47
C LEU A 21 -37.13 4.66 -24.29
N LEU A 22 -36.45 5.22 -25.28
CA LEU A 22 -34.99 5.39 -25.29
C LEU A 22 -34.52 6.28 -24.15
N VAL A 23 -35.35 7.24 -23.75
CA VAL A 23 -35.02 8.19 -22.68
C VAL A 23 -34.78 7.48 -21.34
N PRO A 24 -35.66 6.59 -20.82
CA PRO A 24 -35.37 5.84 -19.60
C PRO A 24 -34.14 4.91 -19.71
N MET A 25 -33.88 4.35 -20.90
CA MET A 25 -32.70 3.53 -21.09
C MET A 25 -31.41 4.35 -21.04
N ILE A 26 -31.41 5.54 -21.64
CA ILE A 26 -30.27 6.45 -21.59
C ILE A 26 -30.02 6.90 -20.14
N ASP A 27 -31.07 7.17 -19.39
CA ASP A 27 -30.97 7.58 -17.99
C ASP A 27 -30.32 6.49 -17.11
N ILE A 28 -30.81 5.24 -17.21
CA ILE A 28 -30.23 4.09 -16.50
C ILE A 28 -28.77 3.90 -16.92
N PHE A 29 -28.46 4.01 -18.19
CA PHE A 29 -27.09 3.86 -18.69
C PHE A 29 -26.17 4.96 -18.14
N THR A 30 -26.64 6.19 -18.13
CA THR A 30 -25.87 7.33 -17.59
C THR A 30 -25.60 7.16 -16.09
N VAL A 31 -26.60 6.71 -15.32
CA VAL A 31 -26.44 6.44 -13.89
C VAL A 31 -25.43 5.32 -13.66
N LEU A 32 -25.51 4.23 -14.42
CA LEU A 32 -24.56 3.11 -14.33
C LEU A 32 -23.13 3.54 -14.66
N VAL A 33 -22.94 4.29 -15.75
CA VAL A 33 -21.59 4.78 -16.14
C VAL A 33 -21.04 5.72 -15.08
N THR A 34 -21.85 6.64 -14.55
CA THR A 34 -21.42 7.57 -13.49
C THR A 34 -21.05 6.81 -12.22
N PHE A 35 -21.84 5.80 -11.84
CA PHE A 35 -21.55 4.94 -10.69
C PHE A 35 -20.26 4.15 -10.87
N LEU A 36 -20.04 3.56 -12.06
CA LEU A 36 -18.80 2.84 -12.39
C LEU A 36 -17.58 3.77 -12.36
N LEU A 37 -17.69 4.99 -12.88
CA LEU A 37 -16.62 5.96 -12.83
C LEU A 37 -16.31 6.38 -11.39
N MET A 38 -17.35 6.58 -10.58
CA MET A 38 -17.19 6.92 -9.17
C MET A 38 -16.52 5.79 -8.40
N THR A 39 -16.94 4.52 -8.61
CA THR A 39 -16.29 3.34 -8.01
C THR A 39 -14.85 3.18 -8.48
N ALA A 40 -14.55 3.40 -9.75
CA ALA A 40 -13.19 3.33 -10.29
C ALA A 40 -12.25 4.38 -9.67
N VAL A 41 -12.75 5.60 -9.43
CA VAL A 41 -11.97 6.67 -8.77
C VAL A 41 -11.68 6.33 -7.31
N PHE A 42 -12.64 5.71 -6.58
CA PHE A 42 -12.43 5.30 -5.20
C PHE A 42 -11.68 3.97 -5.06
N SER A 43 -11.58 3.17 -6.11
CA SER A 43 -10.77 1.94 -6.15
C SER A 43 -9.29 2.26 -6.36
N ARG A 44 -8.75 3.23 -5.64
CA ARG A 44 -7.31 3.27 -5.42
C ARG A 44 -6.98 2.15 -4.45
N THR A 45 -6.88 0.96 -4.99
CA THR A 45 -6.24 -0.14 -4.31
C THR A 45 -4.79 0.30 -4.11
N VAL A 46 -4.47 0.73 -2.91
CA VAL A 46 -3.09 0.73 -2.46
C VAL A 46 -2.69 -0.74 -2.50
N VAL A 47 -2.12 -1.17 -3.60
CA VAL A 47 -1.45 -2.46 -3.67
C VAL A 47 -0.24 -2.28 -2.78
N LEU A 48 -0.39 -2.65 -1.52
CA LEU A 48 0.73 -3.00 -0.69
C LEU A 48 1.36 -4.18 -1.43
N GLN A 49 2.43 -3.94 -2.16
CA GLN A 49 3.23 -5.02 -2.71
C GLN A 49 3.87 -5.71 -1.50
N LEU A 50 3.13 -6.65 -0.90
CA LEU A 50 3.77 -7.67 -0.11
C LEU A 50 4.63 -8.47 -1.09
N ASN A 51 5.90 -8.18 -1.12
CA ASN A 51 6.89 -9.10 -1.67
C ASN A 51 6.92 -10.30 -0.71
N LEU A 52 5.95 -11.20 -0.88
CA LEU A 52 6.08 -12.54 -0.37
C LEU A 52 7.30 -13.15 -1.08
N PRO A 53 8.29 -13.67 -0.35
CA PRO A 53 9.33 -14.42 -0.96
C PRO A 53 8.67 -15.59 -1.71
N ALA A 54 8.66 -15.51 -3.04
CA ALA A 54 8.24 -16.62 -3.86
C ALA A 54 9.09 -17.81 -3.48
N SER A 55 8.44 -18.89 -3.07
CA SER A 55 9.07 -20.18 -2.77
C SER A 55 9.53 -20.84 -4.08
N GLU A 56 10.39 -20.18 -4.80
CA GLU A 56 11.17 -20.77 -5.86
C GLU A 56 12.62 -20.52 -5.55
N THR A 57 13.27 -21.58 -5.13
CA THR A 57 14.69 -21.77 -4.88
C THR A 57 15.51 -21.46 -6.14
N GLN A 58 15.55 -20.20 -6.53
CA GLN A 58 16.68 -19.70 -7.24
C GLN A 58 17.59 -19.07 -6.19
N PHE A 59 18.66 -19.76 -5.85
CA PHE A 59 19.81 -19.17 -5.17
C PHE A 59 20.32 -18.02 -6.04
N ARG A 60 19.64 -16.88 -5.96
CA ARG A 60 20.17 -15.62 -6.44
C ARG A 60 21.14 -15.21 -5.35
N GLU A 61 22.43 -15.34 -5.61
CA GLU A 61 23.44 -14.73 -4.74
C GLU A 61 23.00 -13.30 -4.48
N PRO A 62 22.82 -12.92 -3.21
CA PRO A 62 22.44 -11.53 -2.90
C PRO A 62 23.51 -10.63 -3.53
N PRO A 63 23.11 -9.56 -4.21
CA PRO A 63 24.05 -8.63 -4.77
C PRO A 63 25.00 -8.15 -3.66
N PRO A 64 26.31 -8.02 -3.94
CA PRO A 64 27.26 -7.51 -2.96
C PRO A 64 26.88 -6.07 -2.60
N GLY A 65 26.20 -5.91 -1.49
CA GLY A 65 25.69 -4.63 -1.03
C GLY A 65 25.07 -4.74 0.36
N LEU A 66 24.92 -3.62 1.02
CA LEU A 66 24.26 -3.50 2.31
C LEU A 66 22.86 -4.11 2.25
N GLN A 67 22.56 -5.09 3.09
CA GLN A 67 21.22 -5.60 3.33
C GLN A 67 20.73 -5.08 4.67
N LEU A 68 20.08 -3.91 4.60
CA LEU A 68 19.63 -3.19 5.79
C LEU A 68 18.47 -3.89 6.47
N GLU A 69 18.67 -4.25 7.73
CA GLU A 69 17.65 -4.81 8.61
C GLU A 69 17.43 -3.92 9.82
N VAL A 70 16.17 -3.66 10.14
CA VAL A 70 15.76 -2.96 11.36
C VAL A 70 15.02 -3.96 12.23
N VAL A 71 15.68 -4.43 13.27
CA VAL A 71 15.15 -5.43 14.20
C VAL A 71 14.51 -4.71 15.38
N VAL A 72 13.21 -4.91 15.56
CA VAL A 72 12.43 -4.31 16.64
C VAL A 72 12.22 -5.36 17.72
N ARG A 73 12.79 -5.14 18.87
CA ARG A 73 12.64 -5.97 20.05
C ARG A 73 11.86 -5.22 21.13
N LYS A 74 11.42 -5.92 22.16
CA LYS A 74 10.64 -5.33 23.25
C LYS A 74 11.36 -4.15 23.93
N ASP A 75 12.66 -4.22 24.07
CA ASP A 75 13.44 -3.28 24.87
C ASP A 75 14.38 -2.40 24.03
N LEU A 76 14.48 -2.63 22.73
CA LEU A 76 15.42 -1.91 21.85
C LEU A 76 15.04 -1.99 20.38
N ILE A 77 15.57 -1.05 19.60
CA ILE A 77 15.64 -1.15 18.15
C ILE A 77 17.10 -1.39 17.76
N GLN A 78 17.33 -2.32 16.88
CA GLN A 78 18.66 -2.63 16.36
C GLN A 78 18.68 -2.47 14.84
N VAL A 79 19.65 -1.74 14.33
CA VAL A 79 19.92 -1.68 12.89
C VAL A 79 21.07 -2.63 12.60
N ALA A 80 20.89 -3.50 11.64
CA ALA A 80 21.85 -4.52 11.25
C ALA A 80 22.04 -4.57 9.74
N ASP A 81 23.12 -5.14 9.32
CA ASP A 81 23.30 -5.62 7.96
C ASP A 81 23.29 -7.15 8.01
N ARG A 82 22.45 -7.77 7.21
CA ARG A 82 22.32 -9.23 7.15
C ARG A 82 23.67 -9.94 6.97
N ASN A 83 24.58 -9.32 6.24
CA ASN A 83 25.89 -9.92 5.91
C ASN A 83 26.95 -9.63 6.99
N SER A 84 26.91 -8.45 7.57
CA SER A 84 27.96 -7.97 8.49
C SER A 84 27.54 -7.99 9.96
N GLY A 85 26.25 -8.21 10.23
CA GLY A 85 25.69 -8.23 11.58
C GLY A 85 25.24 -6.86 12.13
N PRO A 86 25.15 -6.70 13.44
CA PRO A 86 24.61 -5.49 14.05
C PRO A 86 25.49 -4.27 13.79
N LEU A 87 24.87 -3.18 13.35
CA LEU A 87 25.51 -1.90 13.06
C LEU A 87 25.30 -0.87 14.18
N ALA A 88 24.09 -0.84 14.73
CA ALA A 88 23.73 0.07 15.82
C ALA A 88 22.61 -0.52 16.68
N THR A 89 22.61 -0.20 17.96
CA THR A 89 21.57 -0.61 18.91
C THR A 89 21.09 0.63 19.66
N MET A 90 19.78 0.81 19.70
CA MET A 90 19.10 1.94 20.33
C MET A 90 18.18 1.39 21.41
N PRO A 91 18.59 1.47 22.70
CA PRO A 91 17.74 1.05 23.81
C PRO A 91 16.52 1.97 23.92
N ASN A 92 15.44 1.44 24.46
CA ASN A 92 14.26 2.24 24.74
C ASN A 92 14.57 3.36 25.74
N THR A 93 13.91 4.49 25.53
CA THR A 93 13.91 5.62 26.45
C THR A 93 12.78 5.49 27.47
N ALA A 94 12.70 6.40 28.44
CA ALA A 94 11.57 6.47 29.37
C ALA A 94 10.21 6.73 28.69
N GLN A 95 10.23 7.18 27.43
CA GLN A 95 9.06 7.49 26.60
C GLN A 95 8.72 6.38 25.58
N GLY A 96 9.50 5.31 25.55
CA GLY A 96 9.36 4.21 24.59
C GLY A 96 10.55 4.11 23.62
N TYR A 97 10.29 3.68 22.40
CA TYR A 97 11.34 3.53 21.39
C TYR A 97 11.95 4.86 20.96
N ASP A 98 13.26 4.89 20.77
CA ASP A 98 14.00 6.08 20.33
C ASP A 98 13.98 6.18 18.78
N PHE A 99 12.87 6.69 18.25
CA PHE A 99 12.69 6.87 16.81
C PHE A 99 13.57 7.99 16.23
N ASP A 100 13.92 8.97 17.05
CA ASP A 100 14.80 10.07 16.61
C ASP A 100 16.22 9.56 16.36
N ALA A 101 16.73 8.74 17.28
CA ALA A 101 18.03 8.07 17.10
C ALA A 101 18.03 7.13 15.89
N LEU A 102 16.92 6.38 15.68
CA LEU A 102 16.75 5.53 14.50
C LEU A 102 16.83 6.36 13.23
N THR A 103 16.02 7.41 13.11
CA THR A 103 16.00 8.29 11.93
C THR A 103 17.34 8.95 11.68
N ALA A 104 18.00 9.44 12.72
CA ALA A 104 19.33 10.04 12.62
C ALA A 104 20.39 9.04 12.12
N TYR A 105 20.30 7.78 12.55
CA TYR A 105 21.20 6.73 12.07
C TYR A 105 20.92 6.36 10.62
N LEU A 106 19.66 6.17 10.26
CA LEU A 106 19.26 5.83 8.89
C LEU A 106 19.65 6.91 7.87
N LYS A 107 19.59 8.19 8.25
CA LYS A 107 20.12 9.30 7.44
C LYS A 107 21.62 9.12 7.12
N ARG A 108 22.40 8.69 8.10
CA ARG A 108 23.85 8.43 7.88
C ARG A 108 24.07 7.23 6.96
N VAL A 109 23.26 6.19 7.12
CA VAL A 109 23.31 5.02 6.22
C VAL A 109 22.93 5.44 4.80
N LYS A 110 21.86 6.21 4.61
CA LYS A 110 21.43 6.72 3.31
C LYS A 110 22.48 7.61 2.65
N ALA A 111 23.18 8.44 3.42
CA ALA A 111 24.28 9.26 2.92
C ALA A 111 25.47 8.43 2.39
N LYS A 112 25.70 7.24 2.94
CA LYS A 112 26.74 6.31 2.47
C LYS A 112 26.27 5.44 1.30
N PHE A 113 24.99 5.16 1.23
CA PHE A 113 24.37 4.29 0.23
C PHE A 113 23.16 4.99 -0.41
N PRO A 114 23.36 6.02 -1.21
CA PRO A 114 22.28 6.87 -1.76
C PRO A 114 21.33 6.09 -2.65
N ASP A 115 21.81 5.09 -3.38
CA ASP A 115 21.03 4.28 -4.32
C ASP A 115 20.23 3.16 -3.65
N LYS A 116 20.46 2.92 -2.35
CA LYS A 116 19.75 1.89 -1.59
C LYS A 116 18.33 2.37 -1.26
N THR A 117 17.31 1.62 -1.67
CA THR A 117 15.90 1.95 -1.44
C THR A 117 15.19 0.92 -0.56
N ASP A 118 15.73 -0.28 -0.47
CA ASP A 118 15.12 -1.39 0.25
C ASP A 118 15.65 -1.51 1.68
N ALA A 119 14.74 -1.85 2.61
CA ALA A 119 15.04 -2.20 3.99
C ALA A 119 14.10 -3.31 4.46
N THR A 120 14.56 -4.14 5.39
CA THR A 120 13.75 -5.18 6.02
C THR A 120 13.48 -4.81 7.48
N VAL A 121 12.22 -4.78 7.87
CA VAL A 121 11.82 -4.60 9.28
C VAL A 121 11.49 -5.97 9.87
N LEU A 122 12.22 -6.36 10.88
CA LEU A 122 12.05 -7.63 11.59
C LEU A 122 11.48 -7.38 12.98
N LEU A 123 10.39 -8.05 13.33
CA LEU A 123 9.69 -7.84 14.59
C LEU A 123 9.80 -9.07 15.49
N GLU A 124 10.03 -8.82 16.77
CA GLU A 124 9.87 -9.84 17.80
C GLU A 124 8.38 -10.17 18.02
N PRO A 125 8.00 -11.40 18.36
CA PRO A 125 6.64 -11.74 18.73
C PRO A 125 6.12 -10.81 19.84
N ASN A 126 4.86 -10.40 19.71
CA ASN A 126 4.15 -9.49 20.66
C ASN A 126 4.48 -8.00 20.56
N ILE A 127 5.17 -7.55 19.53
CA ILE A 127 5.26 -6.13 19.21
C ILE A 127 3.91 -5.63 18.69
N SER A 128 3.47 -4.46 19.17
CA SER A 128 2.18 -3.90 18.74
C SER A 128 2.22 -3.45 17.28
N TYR A 129 1.07 -3.56 16.61
CA TYR A 129 0.92 -3.06 15.24
C TYR A 129 1.22 -1.55 15.13
N ASP A 130 0.84 -0.79 16.16
CA ASP A 130 1.14 0.65 16.23
C ASP A 130 2.64 0.93 16.19
N THR A 131 3.42 0.16 16.93
CA THR A 131 4.90 0.24 16.92
C THR A 131 5.46 -0.08 15.52
N LEU A 132 4.92 -1.13 14.86
CA LEU A 132 5.33 -1.46 13.52
C LEU A 132 5.11 -0.28 12.56
N VAL A 133 3.93 0.32 12.58
CA VAL A 133 3.61 1.46 11.71
C VAL A 133 4.55 2.62 11.97
N GLN A 134 4.80 2.97 13.25
CA GLN A 134 5.73 4.05 13.60
C GLN A 134 7.14 3.77 13.09
N VAL A 135 7.65 2.55 13.28
CA VAL A 135 8.98 2.17 12.74
C VAL A 135 9.02 2.30 11.21
N MET A 136 7.99 1.81 10.52
CA MET A 136 7.92 1.89 9.06
C MET A 136 7.93 3.34 8.58
N ASP A 137 7.20 4.23 9.25
CA ASP A 137 7.18 5.65 8.89
C ASP A 137 8.56 6.28 9.03
N HIS A 138 9.28 6.01 10.13
CA HIS A 138 10.63 6.51 10.35
C HIS A 138 11.70 5.89 9.46
N VAL A 139 11.48 4.65 8.98
CA VAL A 139 12.35 3.98 8.01
C VAL A 139 12.11 4.52 6.61
N ARG A 140 10.88 4.86 6.26
CA ARG A 140 10.47 5.25 4.93
C ARG A 140 10.81 6.69 4.60
N VAL A 141 10.50 7.62 5.50
CA VAL A 141 10.62 9.06 5.27
C VAL A 141 11.21 9.79 6.47
N PHE A 142 11.74 10.96 6.23
CA PHE A 142 12.13 11.88 7.29
C PHE A 142 11.77 13.31 6.91
N GLU A 143 11.62 14.15 7.90
CA GLU A 143 11.33 15.55 7.73
C GLU A 143 12.62 16.37 7.50
N VAL A 144 12.59 17.20 6.47
CA VAL A 144 13.64 18.18 6.18
C VAL A 144 13.06 19.57 6.37
N PRO A 145 13.62 20.41 7.26
CA PRO A 145 13.19 21.78 7.38
C PRO A 145 13.54 22.54 6.09
N THR A 146 12.54 23.14 5.47
CA THR A 146 12.68 23.99 4.30
C THR A 146 12.34 25.43 4.71
N GLY A 147 12.90 26.44 4.08
CA GLY A 147 12.71 27.84 4.46
C GLY A 147 11.25 28.34 4.51
N PHE A 148 10.29 27.57 4.00
CA PHE A 148 8.85 27.85 4.00
C PHE A 148 8.00 26.74 4.66
N GLY A 149 8.59 25.79 5.38
CA GLY A 149 7.89 24.67 6.02
C GLY A 149 8.73 23.41 6.12
N THR A 150 8.08 22.29 6.40
CA THR A 150 8.70 20.96 6.47
C THR A 150 8.42 20.21 5.17
N SER A 151 9.45 19.68 4.53
CA SER A 151 9.35 18.77 3.38
C SER A 151 9.70 17.35 3.81
N GLN A 152 9.04 16.36 3.25
CA GLN A 152 9.39 14.96 3.48
C GLN A 152 10.40 14.50 2.43
N ALA A 153 11.47 13.86 2.86
CA ALA A 153 12.45 13.20 2.02
C ALA A 153 12.41 11.69 2.27
N GLU A 154 12.56 10.92 1.21
CA GLU A 154 12.53 9.46 1.27
C GLU A 154 13.88 8.90 1.75
N LEU A 155 13.82 7.89 2.62
CA LEU A 155 14.97 7.10 3.05
C LEU A 155 14.98 5.74 2.33
N PHE A 156 14.16 4.82 2.83
CA PHE A 156 14.04 3.45 2.32
C PHE A 156 12.56 3.15 2.06
N PRO A 157 12.03 3.52 0.91
CA PRO A 157 10.60 3.36 0.59
C PRO A 157 10.18 1.89 0.41
N ASP A 158 11.11 1.00 0.01
CA ASP A 158 10.84 -0.41 -0.28
C ASP A 158 11.03 -1.24 0.98
N ILE A 159 9.98 -1.34 1.81
CA ILE A 159 10.04 -2.02 3.10
C ILE A 159 9.50 -3.45 2.97
N SER A 160 10.30 -4.43 3.39
CA SER A 160 9.88 -5.82 3.62
C SER A 160 9.71 -6.07 5.11
N ILE A 161 8.75 -6.92 5.50
CA ILE A 161 8.47 -7.24 6.90
C ILE A 161 8.71 -8.73 7.11
N GLY A 162 9.30 -9.07 8.27
CA GLY A 162 9.53 -10.44 8.68
C GLY A 162 9.61 -10.60 10.20
N ASP A 163 9.81 -11.83 10.64
CA ASP A 163 10.00 -12.16 12.05
C ASP A 163 11.45 -11.99 12.46
N ALA A 164 11.69 -11.44 13.66
CA ALA A 164 13.03 -11.30 14.19
C ALA A 164 13.60 -12.68 14.55
N PRO A 165 14.87 -12.96 14.25
CA PRO A 165 15.52 -14.17 14.71
C PRO A 165 15.57 -14.22 16.24
N THR A 166 15.26 -15.39 16.77
CA THR A 166 15.30 -15.71 18.22
C THR A 166 16.71 -15.78 18.74
#